data_9ef157d1b4bf416155d7bfd7c868b795
#
_entry.id   9ef157d1b4bf416155d7bfd7c868b795
#
_cell.length_a   1.000
_cell.length_b   1.000
_cell.length_c   1.000
_cell.angle_alpha   90.00
_cell.angle_beta   90.00
_cell.angle_gamma   90.00
#
_symmetry.space_group_name_H-M   'P 1'
#
loop_
_entity.id
_entity.type
_entity.pdbx_description
1 polymer ?
#
loop_
_entity_poly.entity_id
_entity_poly.type
_entity_poly.pdbx_seq_one_letter_code
_entity_poly.pdbx_strand_id
1 'polypeptide(L)'
;EYRGRGLATKIFEYSLPFLRERKLQQYLLEVLQHNTGAVSVYRKLGFEVTREFNYFVQRSSEVQPGKGLTHMQLTVRQIDPVEASLTEEFADFKPSWQNSHESVSRVPDHFVALGAYEGERMLGYCIIEPAGGDIPQFAVAKRSRRKGAGSLLFREALLHNRSEIVKIVNADILCESITGFLQAKNIPVTGRQFEMIQKL
;
A
#
# COMPACT_ATOMS: atom_id res chain seq x y z
N GLU A 1 0.44 27.91 14.84
CA GLU A 1 0.21 29.35 14.70
C GLU A 1 -0.91 29.68 13.71
N TYR A 2 -1.11 28.87 12.66
CA TYR A 2 -2.14 29.07 11.61
C TYR A 2 -3.37 28.17 11.73
N ARG A 3 -3.42 27.26 12.70
CA ARG A 3 -4.55 26.35 12.91
C ARG A 3 -5.82 27.10 13.36
N GLY A 4 -6.99 26.58 13.04
CA GLY A 4 -8.29 27.16 13.40
C GLY A 4 -8.73 28.38 12.57
N ARG A 5 -7.92 28.87 11.62
CA ARG A 5 -8.20 30.06 10.81
C ARG A 5 -8.96 29.79 9.50
N GLY A 6 -9.43 28.57 9.32
CA GLY A 6 -10.17 28.16 8.11
C GLY A 6 -9.33 28.09 6.83
N LEU A 7 -8.00 28.13 6.92
CA LEU A 7 -7.12 28.19 5.74
C LEU A 7 -7.27 26.97 4.85
N ALA A 8 -7.42 25.76 5.41
CA ALA A 8 -7.61 24.55 4.64
C ALA A 8 -8.87 24.64 3.76
N THR A 9 -9.98 25.12 4.34
CA THR A 9 -11.24 25.35 3.62
C THR A 9 -11.04 26.35 2.48
N LYS A 10 -10.42 27.50 2.76
CA LYS A 10 -10.18 28.52 1.74
C LYS A 10 -9.30 28.03 0.59
N ILE A 11 -8.23 27.28 0.88
CA ILE A 11 -7.34 26.73 -0.14
C ILE A 11 -8.12 25.72 -1.01
N PHE A 12 -8.91 24.87 -0.38
CA PHE A 12 -9.72 23.88 -1.10
C PHE A 12 -10.76 24.56 -2.01
N GLU A 13 -11.55 25.50 -1.48
CA GLU A 13 -12.53 26.27 -2.25
C GLU A 13 -11.89 27.04 -3.41
N TYR A 14 -10.71 27.60 -3.19
CA TYR A 14 -9.93 28.26 -4.23
C TYR A 14 -9.51 27.28 -5.35
N SER A 15 -9.20 26.04 -5.02
CA SER A 15 -8.77 25.03 -6.01
C SER A 15 -9.92 24.44 -6.86
N LEU A 16 -11.17 24.45 -6.34
CA LEU A 16 -12.30 23.81 -6.99
C LEU A 16 -12.57 24.27 -8.43
N PRO A 17 -12.56 25.58 -8.77
CA PRO A 17 -12.78 26.03 -10.15
C PRO A 17 -11.78 25.43 -11.13
N PHE A 18 -10.50 25.38 -10.75
CA PHE A 18 -9.42 24.82 -11.60
C PHE A 18 -9.57 23.32 -11.82
N LEU A 19 -10.03 22.60 -10.80
CA LEU A 19 -10.30 21.15 -10.91
C LEU A 19 -11.47 20.87 -11.85
N ARG A 20 -12.55 21.67 -11.74
CA ARG A 20 -13.74 21.56 -12.60
C ARG A 20 -13.45 21.94 -14.05
N GLU A 21 -12.67 22.97 -14.29
CA GLU A 21 -12.23 23.37 -15.63
C GLU A 21 -11.45 22.23 -16.32
N ARG A 22 -10.65 21.48 -15.58
CA ARG A 22 -9.95 20.28 -16.06
C ARG A 22 -10.84 19.05 -16.16
N LYS A 23 -12.15 19.18 -15.93
CA LYS A 23 -13.14 18.08 -15.98
C LYS A 23 -12.80 16.90 -15.09
N LEU A 24 -12.14 17.15 -13.95
CA LEU A 24 -11.91 16.12 -12.95
C LEU A 24 -13.25 15.74 -12.31
N GLN A 25 -13.48 14.43 -12.15
CA GLN A 25 -14.76 13.92 -11.69
C GLN A 25 -14.84 13.81 -10.16
N GLN A 26 -13.69 13.67 -9.53
CA GLN A 26 -13.61 13.47 -8.09
C GLN A 26 -12.26 13.95 -7.53
N TYR A 27 -12.31 14.31 -6.26
CA TYR A 27 -11.12 14.57 -5.45
C TYR A 27 -11.04 13.50 -4.36
N LEU A 28 -9.88 12.88 -4.20
CA LEU A 28 -9.65 11.77 -3.29
C LEU A 28 -8.50 12.10 -2.35
N LEU A 29 -8.63 11.68 -1.11
CA LEU A 29 -7.58 11.81 -0.09
C LEU A 29 -7.60 10.62 0.88
N GLU A 30 -6.48 10.40 1.57
CA GLU A 30 -6.42 9.56 2.77
C GLU A 30 -6.13 10.42 4.00
N VAL A 31 -6.73 10.05 5.13
CA VAL A 31 -6.57 10.75 6.40
C VAL A 31 -6.55 9.78 7.58
N LEU A 32 -5.61 9.99 8.50
CA LEU A 32 -5.54 9.22 9.75
C LEU A 32 -6.83 9.39 10.56
N GLN A 33 -7.45 8.30 10.98
CA GLN A 33 -8.74 8.33 11.70
C GLN A 33 -8.67 9.12 13.00
N HIS A 34 -7.55 9.09 13.70
CA HIS A 34 -7.34 9.84 14.94
C HIS A 34 -7.13 11.34 14.71
N ASN A 35 -6.90 11.80 13.46
CA ASN A 35 -6.85 13.22 13.12
C ASN A 35 -8.26 13.77 12.94
N THR A 36 -9.04 13.77 14.04
CA THR A 36 -10.46 14.16 14.05
C THR A 36 -10.69 15.58 13.54
N GLY A 37 -9.72 16.48 13.75
CA GLY A 37 -9.76 17.85 13.21
C GLY A 37 -9.76 17.87 11.68
N ALA A 38 -8.84 17.14 11.04
CA ALA A 38 -8.80 17.06 9.59
C ALA A 38 -10.04 16.35 9.02
N VAL A 39 -10.45 15.23 9.62
CA VAL A 39 -11.68 14.51 9.24
C VAL A 39 -12.90 15.43 9.28
N SER A 40 -13.04 16.24 10.33
CA SER A 40 -14.14 17.22 10.46
C SER A 40 -14.10 18.26 9.34
N VAL A 41 -12.92 18.78 8.99
CA VAL A 41 -12.77 19.73 7.87
C VAL A 41 -13.17 19.09 6.55
N TYR A 42 -12.68 17.90 6.24
CA TYR A 42 -12.99 17.22 4.99
C TYR A 42 -14.49 16.89 4.86
N ARG A 43 -15.13 16.43 5.95
CA ARG A 43 -16.61 16.24 5.96
C ARG A 43 -17.38 17.52 5.67
N LYS A 44 -16.98 18.66 6.26
CA LYS A 44 -17.59 19.97 5.97
C LYS A 44 -17.39 20.41 4.52
N LEU A 45 -16.29 19.99 3.90
CA LEU A 45 -16.01 20.23 2.48
C LEU A 45 -16.73 19.25 1.54
N GLY A 46 -17.56 18.35 2.08
CA GLY A 46 -18.34 17.40 1.28
C GLY A 46 -17.64 16.08 0.94
N PHE A 47 -16.52 15.77 1.60
CA PHE A 47 -15.90 14.47 1.46
C PHE A 47 -16.65 13.40 2.26
N GLU A 48 -16.88 12.26 1.63
CA GLU A 48 -17.47 11.07 2.24
C GLU A 48 -16.44 9.96 2.39
N VAL A 49 -16.53 9.18 3.47
CA VAL A 49 -15.68 8.02 3.67
C VAL A 49 -16.14 6.91 2.72
N THR A 50 -15.22 6.39 1.92
CA THR A 50 -15.48 5.32 0.95
C THR A 50 -14.83 4.01 1.33
N ARG A 51 -13.64 4.04 1.93
CA ARG A 51 -12.94 2.85 2.43
C ARG A 51 -12.21 3.15 3.73
N GLU A 52 -11.90 2.10 4.45
CA GLU A 52 -11.01 2.15 5.62
C GLU A 52 -9.78 1.27 5.38
N PHE A 53 -8.64 1.77 5.81
CA PHE A 53 -7.37 1.07 5.67
C PHE A 53 -6.66 0.92 6.99
N ASN A 54 -6.00 -0.22 7.17
CA ASN A 54 -4.94 -0.37 8.15
C ASN A 54 -3.63 0.20 7.59
N TYR A 55 -2.77 0.73 8.47
CA TYR A 55 -1.37 0.93 8.16
C TYR A 55 -0.48 0.25 9.19
N PHE A 56 0.67 -0.18 8.74
CA PHE A 56 1.64 -0.96 9.48
C PHE A 56 2.99 -0.27 9.35
N VAL A 57 3.66 -0.07 10.49
CA VAL A 57 5.03 0.47 10.54
C VAL A 57 5.78 -0.31 11.61
N GLN A 58 6.97 -0.81 11.28
CA GLN A 58 7.84 -1.48 12.23
C GLN A 58 9.31 -1.15 11.93
N ARG A 59 10.14 -1.16 12.97
CA ARG A 59 11.58 -1.07 12.76
C ARG A 59 12.09 -2.30 12.03
N SER A 60 12.94 -2.11 11.03
CA SER A 60 13.50 -3.21 10.23
C SER A 60 14.18 -4.27 11.09
N SER A 61 14.86 -3.83 12.17
CA SER A 61 15.54 -4.73 13.14
C SER A 61 14.58 -5.60 13.97
N GLU A 62 13.32 -5.25 14.06
CA GLU A 62 12.30 -5.97 14.84
C GLU A 62 11.44 -6.89 13.97
N VAL A 63 11.55 -6.76 12.65
CA VAL A 63 10.82 -7.61 11.70
C VAL A 63 11.35 -9.03 11.72
N GLN A 64 10.43 -10.00 11.74
CA GLN A 64 10.74 -11.43 11.71
C GLN A 64 10.32 -12.04 10.37
N PRO A 65 11.16 -11.99 9.32
CA PRO A 65 10.77 -12.42 7.98
C PRO A 65 10.41 -13.92 7.90
N GLY A 66 10.81 -14.67 8.91
CA GLY A 66 10.59 -16.11 8.99
C GLY A 66 11.65 -16.91 8.22
N LYS A 67 11.69 -18.22 8.49
CA LYS A 67 12.69 -19.11 7.90
C LYS A 67 12.26 -19.53 6.50
N GLY A 68 11.74 -18.88 5.65
CA GLY A 68 11.43 -19.20 4.23
C GLY A 68 11.47 -20.69 3.81
N LEU A 69 11.21 -21.60 4.77
CA LEU A 69 11.21 -23.04 4.53
C LEU A 69 10.02 -23.37 3.63
N THR A 70 10.32 -23.92 2.49
CA THR A 70 9.33 -24.42 1.55
C THR A 70 9.80 -25.77 1.03
N HIS A 71 8.85 -26.69 0.86
CA HIS A 71 9.11 -27.96 0.17
C HIS A 71 9.10 -27.81 -1.36
N MET A 72 8.79 -26.59 -1.85
CA MET A 72 8.75 -26.26 -3.26
C MET A 72 10.09 -25.64 -3.68
N GLN A 73 10.52 -25.95 -4.90
CA GLN A 73 11.64 -25.24 -5.52
C GLN A 73 11.16 -23.89 -6.02
N LEU A 74 11.20 -22.90 -5.11
CA LEU A 74 10.82 -21.52 -5.40
C LEU A 74 12.05 -20.68 -5.73
N THR A 75 11.93 -19.85 -6.75
CA THR A 75 12.91 -18.83 -7.09
C THR A 75 12.28 -17.44 -6.95
N VAL A 76 13.08 -16.45 -6.59
CA VAL A 76 12.68 -15.04 -6.65
C VAL A 76 13.61 -14.34 -7.63
N ARG A 77 13.02 -13.56 -8.51
CA ARG A 77 13.76 -12.70 -9.45
C ARG A 77 13.16 -11.30 -9.50
N GLN A 78 13.98 -10.33 -9.84
CA GLN A 78 13.50 -8.99 -10.14
C GLN A 78 12.69 -9.01 -11.44
N ILE A 79 11.61 -8.27 -11.45
CA ILE A 79 10.69 -8.15 -12.58
C ILE A 79 10.43 -6.69 -12.89
N ASP A 80 9.85 -6.40 -14.05
CA ASP A 80 9.30 -5.09 -14.34
C ASP A 80 8.01 -4.88 -13.51
N PRO A 81 7.78 -3.69 -12.93
CA PRO A 81 6.49 -3.38 -12.27
C PRO A 81 5.26 -3.62 -13.14
N VAL A 82 5.39 -3.49 -14.48
CA VAL A 82 4.33 -3.82 -15.44
C VAL A 82 4.00 -5.32 -15.42
N GLU A 83 4.99 -6.19 -15.27
CA GLU A 83 4.77 -7.64 -15.15
C GLU A 83 3.92 -7.97 -13.91
N ALA A 84 4.15 -7.25 -12.79
CA ALA A 84 3.31 -7.39 -11.59
C ALA A 84 1.85 -6.96 -11.86
N SER A 85 1.61 -5.97 -12.71
CA SER A 85 0.25 -5.50 -13.03
C SER A 85 -0.59 -6.53 -13.78
N LEU A 86 0.04 -7.45 -14.50
CA LEU A 86 -0.64 -8.54 -15.22
C LEU A 86 -1.21 -9.62 -14.28
N THR A 87 -0.97 -9.52 -12.98
CA THR A 87 -1.40 -10.50 -11.97
C THR A 87 -2.30 -9.88 -10.90
N GLU A 88 -3.13 -8.90 -11.30
CA GLU A 88 -4.08 -8.23 -10.38
C GLU A 88 -5.00 -9.21 -9.64
N GLU A 89 -5.32 -10.37 -10.25
CA GLU A 89 -6.14 -11.40 -9.62
C GLU A 89 -5.47 -12.05 -8.38
N PHE A 90 -4.18 -11.81 -8.13
CA PHE A 90 -3.50 -12.28 -6.91
C PHE A 90 -3.86 -11.42 -5.70
N ALA A 91 -4.26 -10.17 -5.92
CA ALA A 91 -4.64 -9.24 -4.87
C ALA A 91 -6.00 -9.60 -4.27
N ASP A 92 -6.17 -9.38 -2.97
CA ASP A 92 -7.44 -9.58 -2.28
C ASP A 92 -8.30 -8.31 -2.25
N PHE A 93 -7.72 -7.16 -2.57
CA PHE A 93 -8.40 -5.87 -2.60
C PHE A 93 -7.76 -4.96 -3.66
N LYS A 94 -8.53 -4.00 -4.13
CA LYS A 94 -8.02 -2.96 -5.04
C LYS A 94 -7.10 -2.01 -4.25
N PRO A 95 -5.85 -1.81 -4.66
CA PRO A 95 -4.96 -0.85 -4.03
C PRO A 95 -5.57 0.55 -3.95
N SER A 96 -5.13 1.36 -3.00
CA SER A 96 -5.45 2.79 -3.00
C SER A 96 -4.81 3.47 -4.21
N TRP A 97 -5.23 4.70 -4.53
CA TRP A 97 -4.64 5.44 -5.64
C TRP A 97 -3.12 5.59 -5.50
N GLN A 98 -2.65 5.80 -4.26
CA GLN A 98 -1.24 5.96 -3.94
C GLN A 98 -0.44 4.70 -4.24
N ASN A 99 -1.02 3.53 -3.98
CA ASN A 99 -0.38 2.22 -4.10
C ASN A 99 -0.75 1.50 -5.42
N SER A 100 -1.45 2.17 -6.34
CA SER A 100 -1.85 1.57 -7.61
C SER A 100 -0.65 1.29 -8.52
N HIS A 101 -0.81 0.34 -9.43
CA HIS A 101 0.20 0.06 -10.47
C HIS A 101 0.50 1.30 -11.31
N GLU A 102 -0.50 2.13 -11.60
CA GLU A 102 -0.30 3.39 -12.31
C GLU A 102 0.59 4.36 -11.52
N SER A 103 0.42 4.44 -10.19
CA SER A 103 1.27 5.29 -9.34
C SER A 103 2.71 4.81 -9.29
N VAL A 104 2.93 3.52 -9.19
CA VAL A 104 4.27 2.89 -9.27
C VAL A 104 4.90 3.15 -10.63
N SER A 105 4.14 2.98 -11.72
CA SER A 105 4.64 3.13 -13.10
C SER A 105 5.04 4.56 -13.46
N ARG A 106 4.60 5.58 -12.71
CA ARG A 106 5.03 6.97 -12.95
C ARG A 106 6.47 7.23 -12.55
N VAL A 107 7.01 6.47 -11.61
CA VAL A 107 8.37 6.61 -11.08
C VAL A 107 9.01 5.24 -10.83
N PRO A 108 9.11 4.39 -11.87
CA PRO A 108 9.51 2.99 -11.72
C PRO A 108 10.88 2.82 -11.07
N ASP A 109 11.81 3.73 -11.33
CA ASP A 109 13.18 3.71 -10.80
C ASP A 109 13.25 3.87 -9.27
N HIS A 110 12.15 4.29 -8.62
CA HIS A 110 12.06 4.37 -7.16
C HIS A 110 11.74 3.02 -6.53
N PHE A 111 11.34 2.02 -7.31
CA PHE A 111 10.85 0.75 -6.81
C PHE A 111 11.71 -0.42 -7.26
N VAL A 112 11.73 -1.46 -6.43
CA VAL A 112 12.18 -2.80 -6.80
C VAL A 112 10.96 -3.71 -6.80
N ALA A 113 10.66 -4.31 -7.94
CA ALA A 113 9.61 -5.31 -8.07
C ALA A 113 10.22 -6.72 -8.14
N LEU A 114 9.68 -7.63 -7.35
CA LEU A 114 10.13 -9.02 -7.22
C LEU A 114 8.98 -9.97 -7.52
N GLY A 115 9.25 -11.01 -8.29
CA GLY A 115 8.31 -12.11 -8.54
C GLY A 115 8.81 -13.42 -7.93
N ALA A 116 7.93 -14.18 -7.29
CA ALA A 116 8.22 -15.56 -6.87
C ALA A 116 7.67 -16.56 -7.88
N TYR A 117 8.46 -17.55 -8.23
CA TYR A 117 8.17 -18.50 -9.28
C TYR A 117 8.34 -19.96 -8.83
N GLU A 118 7.53 -20.83 -9.42
CA GLU A 118 7.71 -22.26 -9.47
C GLU A 118 7.90 -22.66 -10.95
N GLY A 119 9.13 -22.95 -11.36
CA GLY A 119 9.47 -22.95 -12.78
C GLY A 119 9.19 -21.61 -13.43
N GLU A 120 8.42 -21.59 -14.51
CA GLU A 120 8.03 -20.36 -15.22
C GLU A 120 6.73 -19.71 -14.67
N ARG A 121 6.04 -20.37 -13.74
CA ARG A 121 4.78 -19.88 -13.22
C ARG A 121 4.99 -18.90 -12.07
N MET A 122 4.55 -17.66 -12.24
CA MET A 122 4.51 -16.69 -11.16
C MET A 122 3.48 -17.11 -10.10
N LEU A 123 3.86 -17.05 -8.84
CA LEU A 123 3.03 -17.38 -7.69
C LEU A 123 2.64 -16.15 -6.87
N GLY A 124 3.37 -15.06 -7.01
CA GLY A 124 3.17 -13.83 -6.28
C GLY A 124 4.23 -12.79 -6.60
N TYR A 125 3.99 -11.57 -6.16
CA TYR A 125 4.91 -10.46 -6.35
C TYR A 125 4.97 -9.56 -5.11
N CYS A 126 6.02 -8.76 -5.03
CA CYS A 126 6.22 -7.72 -4.03
C CYS A 126 6.88 -6.51 -4.70
N ILE A 127 6.37 -5.33 -4.43
CA ILE A 127 6.99 -4.06 -4.85
C ILE A 127 7.40 -3.32 -3.58
N ILE A 128 8.67 -2.93 -3.52
CA ILE A 128 9.24 -2.16 -2.40
C ILE A 128 9.87 -0.87 -2.91
N GLU A 129 9.71 0.22 -2.15
CA GLU A 129 10.45 1.46 -2.27
C GLU A 129 11.61 1.42 -1.26
N PRO A 130 12.86 1.24 -1.71
CA PRO A 130 13.98 0.95 -0.83
C PRO A 130 14.36 2.08 0.12
N ALA A 131 14.21 3.35 -0.26
CA ALA A 131 14.68 4.48 0.52
C ALA A 131 13.79 4.77 1.74
N GLY A 132 12.48 4.62 1.60
CA GLY A 132 11.51 4.84 2.69
C GLY A 132 11.02 3.57 3.37
N GLY A 133 11.31 2.39 2.79
CA GLY A 133 10.88 1.09 3.31
C GLY A 133 9.39 0.80 3.08
N ASP A 134 8.77 1.49 2.13
CA ASP A 134 7.38 1.26 1.75
C ASP A 134 7.23 0.01 0.89
N ILE A 135 6.21 -0.79 1.18
CA ILE A 135 5.77 -1.90 0.34
C ILE A 135 4.34 -1.57 -0.15
N PRO A 136 4.21 -0.85 -1.29
CA PRO A 136 2.91 -0.47 -1.83
C PRO A 136 2.08 -1.66 -2.29
N GLN A 137 2.74 -2.73 -2.75
CA GLN A 137 2.05 -3.90 -3.24
C GLN A 137 2.73 -5.20 -2.83
N PHE A 138 1.91 -6.15 -2.38
CA PHE A 138 2.33 -7.49 -1.99
C PHE A 138 1.17 -8.46 -2.20
N ALA A 139 1.30 -9.39 -3.10
CA ALA A 139 0.26 -10.36 -3.38
C ALA A 139 0.81 -11.75 -3.69
N VAL A 140 0.05 -12.77 -3.31
CA VAL A 140 0.33 -14.19 -3.62
C VAL A 140 -0.96 -14.83 -4.12
N ALA A 141 -0.88 -15.52 -5.25
CA ALA A 141 -2.00 -16.26 -5.82
C ALA A 141 -2.67 -17.15 -4.77
N LYS A 142 -3.98 -17.10 -4.63
CA LYS A 142 -4.74 -17.79 -3.56
C LYS A 142 -4.35 -19.26 -3.42
N ARG A 143 -4.24 -19.99 -4.55
CA ARG A 143 -3.85 -21.41 -4.61
C ARG A 143 -2.41 -21.70 -4.16
N SER A 144 -1.56 -20.68 -4.12
CA SER A 144 -0.13 -20.78 -3.79
C SER A 144 0.20 -20.28 -2.39
N ARG A 145 -0.80 -19.83 -1.64
CA ARG A 145 -0.65 -19.35 -0.25
C ARG A 145 -0.33 -20.50 0.71
N ARG A 146 0.26 -20.16 1.86
CA ARG A 146 0.65 -21.08 2.94
C ARG A 146 1.70 -22.13 2.52
N LYS A 147 2.36 -21.92 1.38
CA LYS A 147 3.40 -22.77 0.82
C LYS A 147 4.79 -22.12 0.83
N GLY A 148 4.97 -21.00 1.52
CA GLY A 148 6.25 -20.33 1.70
C GLY A 148 6.53 -19.18 0.73
N ALA A 149 5.82 -19.06 -0.41
CA ALA A 149 6.08 -18.03 -1.44
C ALA A 149 6.05 -16.60 -0.87
N GLY A 150 5.04 -16.25 -0.08
CA GLY A 150 4.94 -14.92 0.53
C GLY A 150 6.08 -14.62 1.51
N SER A 151 6.50 -15.59 2.34
CA SER A 151 7.63 -15.40 3.26
C SER A 151 8.95 -15.27 2.52
N LEU A 152 9.12 -15.98 1.40
CA LEU A 152 10.29 -15.88 0.56
C LEU A 152 10.36 -14.49 -0.11
N LEU A 153 9.26 -14.06 -0.77
CA LEU A 153 9.17 -12.72 -1.37
C LEU A 153 9.45 -11.61 -0.37
N PHE A 154 8.82 -11.69 0.80
CA PHE A 154 8.98 -10.67 1.84
C PHE A 154 10.44 -10.59 2.33
N ARG A 155 11.07 -11.74 2.57
CA ARG A 155 12.48 -11.81 2.95
C ARG A 155 13.39 -11.20 1.88
N GLU A 156 13.19 -11.56 0.61
CA GLU A 156 13.97 -11.01 -0.50
C GLU A 156 13.74 -9.49 -0.66
N ALA A 157 12.50 -9.03 -0.52
CA ALA A 157 12.18 -7.59 -0.56
C ALA A 157 12.93 -6.82 0.55
N LEU A 158 13.01 -7.37 1.77
CA LEU A 158 13.73 -6.74 2.87
C LEU A 158 15.24 -6.60 2.61
N LEU A 159 15.85 -7.42 1.76
CA LEU A 159 17.27 -7.25 1.37
C LEU A 159 17.48 -5.97 0.55
N HIS A 160 16.46 -5.45 -0.10
CA HIS A 160 16.50 -4.18 -0.83
C HIS A 160 16.16 -2.98 0.06
N ASN A 161 15.60 -3.19 1.26
CA ASN A 161 15.25 -2.10 2.16
C ASN A 161 16.49 -1.41 2.72
N ARG A 162 16.59 -0.11 2.49
CA ARG A 162 17.68 0.76 3.01
C ARG A 162 17.20 1.66 4.16
N SER A 163 15.90 1.58 4.49
CA SER A 163 15.30 2.33 5.58
C SER A 163 15.42 1.59 6.92
N GLU A 164 15.42 2.35 8.02
CA GLU A 164 15.33 1.79 9.37
C GLU A 164 13.95 1.20 9.70
N ILE A 165 12.97 1.44 8.85
CA ILE A 165 11.59 0.96 9.02
C ILE A 165 11.10 0.19 7.80
N VAL A 166 10.06 -0.61 8.01
CA VAL A 166 9.23 -1.21 6.97
C VAL A 166 7.82 -0.68 7.14
N LYS A 167 7.20 -0.24 6.04
CA LYS A 167 5.84 0.31 6.03
C LYS A 167 4.98 -0.41 5.02
N ILE A 168 3.75 -0.69 5.40
CA ILE A 168 2.67 -1.05 4.49
C ILE A 168 1.49 -0.15 4.84
N VAL A 169 1.14 0.73 3.94
CA VAL A 169 0.02 1.66 4.13
C VAL A 169 -1.15 1.29 3.24
N ASN A 170 -2.35 1.70 3.62
CA ASN A 170 -3.57 1.52 2.84
C ASN A 170 -3.91 0.05 2.52
N ALA A 171 -3.65 -0.86 3.46
CA ALA A 171 -4.18 -2.22 3.38
C ALA A 171 -5.65 -2.22 3.82
N ASP A 172 -6.55 -2.74 2.97
CA ASP A 172 -7.98 -2.77 3.28
C ASP A 172 -8.24 -3.51 4.60
N ILE A 173 -9.07 -2.92 5.48
CA ILE A 173 -9.35 -3.51 6.80
C ILE A 173 -10.01 -4.89 6.71
N LEU A 174 -10.70 -5.17 5.61
CA LEU A 174 -11.36 -6.46 5.36
C LEU A 174 -10.37 -7.53 4.85
N CYS A 175 -9.13 -7.13 4.52
CA CYS A 175 -8.12 -8.07 4.05
C CYS A 175 -7.40 -8.74 5.23
N GLU A 176 -8.00 -9.81 5.77
CA GLU A 176 -7.41 -10.59 6.87
C GLU A 176 -6.10 -11.26 6.49
N SER A 177 -5.93 -11.63 5.23
CA SER A 177 -4.76 -12.36 4.75
C SER A 177 -3.47 -11.57 4.91
N ILE A 178 -3.46 -10.28 4.53
CA ILE A 178 -2.29 -9.41 4.68
C ILE A 178 -2.08 -9.04 6.14
N THR A 179 -3.14 -8.75 6.88
CA THR A 179 -3.08 -8.42 8.29
C THR A 179 -2.45 -9.57 9.09
N GLY A 180 -2.96 -10.79 8.94
CA GLY A 180 -2.40 -11.98 9.62
C GLY A 180 -0.97 -12.31 9.18
N PHE A 181 -0.65 -12.09 7.89
CA PHE A 181 0.70 -12.28 7.39
C PHE A 181 1.69 -11.32 8.07
N LEU A 182 1.37 -10.02 8.13
CA LEU A 182 2.25 -9.00 8.72
C LEU A 182 2.39 -9.18 10.24
N GLN A 183 1.30 -9.50 10.94
CA GLN A 183 1.37 -9.81 12.37
C GLN A 183 2.29 -11.01 12.66
N ALA A 184 2.23 -12.06 11.84
CA ALA A 184 3.15 -13.20 11.94
C ALA A 184 4.63 -12.84 11.62
N LYS A 185 4.90 -11.64 11.07
CA LYS A 185 6.23 -11.08 10.83
C LYS A 185 6.65 -10.05 11.89
N ASN A 186 5.91 -9.97 12.98
CA ASN A 186 6.07 -8.97 14.04
C ASN A 186 5.85 -7.53 13.55
N ILE A 187 4.91 -7.35 12.61
CA ILE A 187 4.49 -6.04 12.13
C ILE A 187 3.02 -5.86 12.50
N PRO A 188 2.72 -5.25 13.66
CA PRO A 188 1.35 -5.04 14.13
C PRO A 188 0.65 -3.92 13.35
N VAL A 189 -0.67 -3.88 13.42
CA VAL A 189 -1.44 -2.72 12.98
C VAL A 189 -1.03 -1.51 13.84
N THR A 190 -0.49 -0.49 13.20
CA THR A 190 -0.05 0.75 13.87
C THR A 190 -1.20 1.73 14.01
N GLY A 191 -2.13 1.72 13.06
CA GLY A 191 -3.31 2.59 13.10
C GLY A 191 -4.17 2.43 11.85
N ARG A 192 -5.15 3.34 11.70
CA ARG A 192 -6.13 3.31 10.61
C ARG A 192 -6.24 4.64 9.88
N GLN A 193 -6.61 4.58 8.61
CA GLN A 193 -6.90 5.71 7.76
C GLN A 193 -8.28 5.56 7.12
N PHE A 194 -8.93 6.69 6.83
CA PHE A 194 -10.04 6.77 5.92
C PHE A 194 -9.54 7.13 4.52
N GLU A 195 -10.07 6.46 3.49
CA GLU A 195 -10.12 7.04 2.17
C GLU A 195 -11.41 7.85 2.07
N MET A 196 -11.29 9.08 1.63
CA MET A 196 -12.44 9.97 1.47
C MET A 196 -12.48 10.53 0.06
N ILE A 197 -13.69 10.61 -0.50
CA ILE A 197 -13.92 11.10 -1.86
C ILE A 197 -14.95 12.24 -1.82
N GLN A 198 -14.70 13.27 -2.63
CA GLN A 198 -15.68 14.28 -2.99
C GLN A 198 -15.89 14.23 -4.51
N LYS A 199 -17.12 14.21 -4.95
CA LYS A 199 -17.50 14.42 -6.35
C LYS A 199 -17.42 15.91 -6.68
N LEU A 200 -16.85 16.25 -7.83
CA LEU A 200 -16.61 17.62 -8.26
C LEU A 200 -17.66 18.16 -9.23
#